data_c090d687001f7a45116dd6f8c5743fd5
#
_entry.id   c090d687001f7a45116dd6f8c5743fd5
#
_cell.length_a   1.000
_cell.length_b   1.000
_cell.length_c   1.000
_cell.angle_alpha   90.00
_cell.angle_beta   90.00
_cell.angle_gamma   90.00
#
_symmetry.space_group_name_H-M   'P 1'
#
loop_
_entity.id
_entity.type
_entity.pdbx_description
1 polymer ?
#
loop_
_entity_poly.entity_id
_entity_poly.type
_entity_poly.pdbx_seq_one_letter_code
_entity_poly.pdbx_strand_id
1 'polypeptide(L)'
;MKLHASGEDYLEAILVLHKKMGMVRSVDVARHMEVTKPSVCHAVNTLKDGGFLTMDEDHFLYLTDIGREVAEKIYERHCFFRDRLIAAGVDPKT
;
A
#
# COMPACT_ATOMS: atom_id res chain seq x y z
N MET A 1 1.39 -13.53 12.33
CA MET A 1 0.63 -13.61 11.12
C MET A 1 -0.48 -12.58 11.10
N LYS A 2 -0.68 -12.01 9.97
CA LYS A 2 -1.71 -11.01 9.83
C LYS A 2 -3.04 -11.66 9.48
N LEU A 3 -4.06 -11.39 10.24
CA LEU A 3 -5.36 -12.00 9.98
C LEU A 3 -6.11 -11.29 8.87
N HIS A 4 -5.96 -9.98 8.82
CA HIS A 4 -6.54 -9.21 7.73
C HIS A 4 -5.83 -7.87 7.66
N ALA A 5 -5.85 -7.30 6.49
CA ALA A 5 -5.17 -6.04 6.24
C ALA A 5 -6.16 -4.90 6.39
N SER A 6 -5.69 -3.79 6.89
CA SER A 6 -6.51 -2.58 6.99
C SER A 6 -6.47 -1.82 5.67
N GLY A 7 -7.37 -0.83 5.56
CA GLY A 7 -7.35 0.03 4.38
C GLY A 7 -6.02 0.75 4.22
N GLU A 8 -5.39 1.10 5.32
CA GLU A 8 -4.10 1.77 5.26
C GLU A 8 -3.04 0.85 4.67
N ASP A 9 -3.08 -0.44 5.02
CA ASP A 9 -2.15 -1.39 4.46
C ASP A 9 -2.30 -1.49 2.96
N TYR A 10 -3.55 -1.46 2.48
CA TYR A 10 -3.79 -1.52 1.04
C TYR A 10 -3.29 -0.26 0.34
N LEU A 11 -3.50 0.90 0.96
CA LEU A 11 -3.01 2.15 0.36
C LEU A 11 -1.48 2.14 0.27
N GLU A 12 -0.83 1.68 1.31
CA GLU A 12 0.63 1.61 1.29
C GLU A 12 1.11 0.63 0.22
N ALA A 13 0.47 -0.52 0.11
CA ALA A 13 0.84 -1.52 -0.89
C ALA A 13 0.70 -0.95 -2.29
N ILE A 14 -0.38 -0.23 -2.55
CA ILE A 14 -0.59 0.36 -3.86
C ILE A 14 0.48 1.39 -4.16
N LEU A 15 0.82 2.21 -3.17
CA LEU A 15 1.88 3.20 -3.36
C LEU A 15 3.21 2.54 -3.70
N VAL A 16 3.58 1.52 -2.93
CA VAL A 16 4.83 0.81 -3.16
C VAL A 16 4.86 0.18 -4.54
N LEU A 17 3.75 -0.44 -4.94
CA LEU A 17 3.68 -1.07 -6.25
C LEU A 17 3.74 -0.06 -7.37
N HIS A 18 3.12 1.11 -7.18
CA HIS A 18 3.24 2.18 -8.17
C HIS A 18 4.69 2.61 -8.35
N LYS A 19 5.43 2.68 -7.27
CA LYS A 19 6.84 3.06 -7.36
C LYS A 19 7.66 2.02 -8.08
N LYS A 20 7.26 0.75 -7.95
CA LYS A 20 8.02 -0.35 -8.54
C LYS A 20 7.62 -0.62 -9.98
N MET A 21 6.33 -0.64 -10.26
CA MET A 21 5.81 -1.12 -11.54
C MET A 21 5.18 -0.05 -12.39
N GLY A 22 4.77 1.04 -11.79
CA GLY A 22 4.10 2.10 -12.50
C GLY A 22 2.61 1.91 -12.65
N MET A 23 2.14 0.71 -12.96
CA MET A 23 0.72 0.43 -13.14
C MET A 23 0.34 -0.74 -12.25
N VAL A 24 -0.77 -0.59 -11.53
CA VAL A 24 -1.15 -1.56 -10.50
C VAL A 24 -2.58 -1.98 -10.69
N ARG A 25 -2.81 -3.27 -10.63
CA ARG A 25 -4.16 -3.85 -10.64
C ARG A 25 -4.39 -4.61 -9.34
N SER A 26 -5.66 -4.98 -9.14
CA SER A 26 -6.00 -5.72 -7.91
C SER A 26 -5.21 -7.01 -7.77
N VAL A 27 -4.92 -7.69 -8.88
CA VAL A 27 -4.18 -8.94 -8.81
C VAL A 27 -2.75 -8.68 -8.30
N ASP A 28 -2.18 -7.55 -8.66
CA ASP A 28 -0.84 -7.20 -8.18
C ASP A 28 -0.84 -6.96 -6.68
N VAL A 29 -1.88 -6.30 -6.20
CA VAL A 29 -2.02 -6.03 -4.77
C VAL A 29 -2.23 -7.35 -4.02
N ALA A 30 -3.06 -8.24 -4.56
CA ALA A 30 -3.31 -9.51 -3.92
C ALA A 30 -2.02 -10.31 -3.78
N ARG A 31 -1.22 -10.31 -4.83
CA ARG A 31 0.04 -11.05 -4.81
C ARG A 31 1.03 -10.43 -3.83
N HIS A 32 1.10 -9.11 -3.84
CA HIS A 32 2.05 -8.40 -2.98
C HIS A 32 1.72 -8.61 -1.50
N MET A 33 0.44 -8.56 -1.16
CA MET A 33 0.01 -8.66 0.22
C MET A 33 -0.31 -10.08 0.66
N GLU A 34 -0.30 -11.02 -0.28
CA GLU A 34 -0.61 -12.41 0.00
C GLU A 34 -2.01 -12.57 0.58
N VAL A 35 -2.96 -11.90 -0.05
CA VAL A 35 -4.35 -11.99 0.33
C VAL A 35 -5.16 -12.44 -0.88
N THR A 36 -6.42 -12.77 -0.65
CA THR A 36 -7.27 -13.23 -1.73
C THR A 36 -7.73 -12.07 -2.58
N LYS A 37 -8.05 -12.37 -3.84
CA LYS A 37 -8.54 -11.35 -4.74
C LYS A 37 -9.85 -10.73 -4.27
N PRO A 38 -10.83 -11.52 -3.77
CA PRO A 38 -12.04 -10.92 -3.24
C PRO A 38 -11.78 -9.94 -2.10
N SER A 39 -10.80 -10.24 -1.25
CA SER A 39 -10.45 -9.31 -0.18
C SER A 39 -9.95 -8.00 -0.73
N VAL A 40 -9.09 -8.06 -1.76
CA VAL A 40 -8.58 -6.85 -2.40
C VAL A 40 -9.72 -6.07 -3.05
N CYS A 41 -10.62 -6.76 -3.76
CA CYS A 41 -11.73 -6.08 -4.41
C CYS A 41 -12.60 -5.37 -3.40
N HIS A 42 -12.87 -6.01 -2.27
CA HIS A 42 -13.66 -5.37 -1.23
C HIS A 42 -12.96 -4.12 -0.69
N ALA A 43 -11.68 -4.23 -0.41
CA ALA A 43 -10.91 -3.10 0.11
C ALA A 43 -10.84 -1.98 -0.91
N VAL A 44 -10.63 -2.32 -2.18
CA VAL A 44 -10.56 -1.30 -3.23
C VAL A 44 -11.88 -0.55 -3.34
N ASN A 45 -13.00 -1.29 -3.31
CA ASN A 45 -14.30 -0.64 -3.38
C ASN A 45 -14.52 0.29 -2.20
N THR A 46 -14.14 -0.14 -1.00
CA THR A 46 -14.28 0.69 0.17
C THR A 46 -13.43 1.95 0.06
N LEU A 47 -12.20 1.81 -0.42
CA LEU A 47 -11.30 2.95 -0.55
C LEU A 47 -11.75 3.89 -1.67
N LYS A 48 -12.32 3.34 -2.73
CA LYS A 48 -12.88 4.18 -3.79
C LYS A 48 -14.06 5.00 -3.25
N ASP A 49 -14.93 4.36 -2.49
CA ASP A 49 -16.07 5.05 -1.90
C ASP A 49 -15.61 6.16 -0.96
N GLY A 50 -14.49 5.95 -0.28
CA GLY A 50 -13.96 6.95 0.63
C GLY A 50 -13.17 8.05 -0.05
N GLY A 51 -12.96 7.95 -1.36
CA GLY A 51 -12.24 8.99 -2.08
C GLY A 51 -10.73 8.83 -2.05
N PHE A 52 -10.22 7.67 -1.67
CA PHE A 52 -8.78 7.44 -1.60
C PHE A 52 -8.19 6.82 -2.86
N LEU A 53 -9.03 6.17 -3.65
CA LEU A 53 -8.60 5.50 -4.87
C LEU A 53 -9.52 5.80 -6.02
N THR A 54 -8.98 5.68 -7.23
CA THR A 54 -9.80 5.63 -8.43
C THR A 54 -9.33 4.44 -9.26
N MET A 55 -10.17 4.06 -10.21
CA MET A 55 -9.86 2.94 -11.09
C MET A 55 -10.30 3.32 -12.51
N ASP A 56 -9.45 3.05 -13.48
CA ASP A 56 -9.82 3.38 -14.85
C ASP A 56 -10.53 2.21 -15.52
N GLU A 57 -10.79 2.34 -16.81
CA GLU A 57 -11.56 1.33 -17.53
C GLU A 57 -10.81 0.00 -17.63
N ASP A 58 -9.49 0.05 -17.55
CA ASP A 58 -8.67 -1.15 -17.63
C ASP A 58 -8.40 -1.74 -16.26
N HIS A 59 -9.06 -1.19 -15.23
CA HIS A 59 -8.97 -1.68 -13.86
C HIS A 59 -7.60 -1.40 -13.22
N PHE A 60 -6.89 -0.41 -13.73
CA PHE A 60 -5.68 0.05 -13.05
C PHE A 60 -6.07 0.95 -11.91
N LEU A 61 -5.37 0.82 -10.81
CA LEU A 61 -5.66 1.55 -9.58
C LEU A 61 -4.78 2.77 -9.46
N TYR A 62 -5.38 3.88 -9.04
CA TYR A 62 -4.65 5.13 -8.85
C TYR A 62 -5.02 5.71 -7.50
N LEU A 63 -4.04 6.29 -6.83
CA LEU A 63 -4.27 7.00 -5.59
C LEU A 63 -4.75 8.42 -5.92
N THR A 64 -5.79 8.84 -5.22
CA THR A 64 -6.18 10.25 -5.29
C THR A 64 -5.18 11.06 -4.48
N ASP A 65 -5.31 12.37 -4.51
CA ASP A 65 -4.42 13.22 -3.72
C ASP A 65 -4.50 12.85 -2.24
N ILE A 66 -5.72 12.63 -1.75
CA ILE A 66 -5.91 12.24 -0.36
C ILE A 66 -5.32 10.87 -0.09
N GLY A 67 -5.58 9.93 -0.99
CA GLY A 67 -5.05 8.58 -0.83
C GLY A 67 -3.54 8.56 -0.84
N ARG A 68 -2.94 9.35 -1.72
CA ARG A 68 -1.49 9.41 -1.78
C ARG A 68 -0.91 10.01 -0.51
N GLU A 69 -1.54 11.06 0.00
CA GLU A 69 -1.06 11.69 1.21
C GLU A 69 -1.06 10.70 2.37
N VAL A 70 -2.14 9.95 2.53
CA VAL A 70 -2.23 8.96 3.59
C VAL A 70 -1.19 7.87 3.38
N ALA A 71 -1.09 7.37 2.15
CA ALA A 71 -0.17 6.28 1.87
C ALA A 71 1.27 6.70 2.10
N GLU A 72 1.62 7.91 1.72
CA GLU A 72 2.99 8.39 1.89
C GLU A 72 3.33 8.58 3.36
N LYS A 73 2.37 9.02 4.15
CA LYS A 73 2.61 9.15 5.58
C LYS A 73 2.88 7.79 6.22
N ILE A 74 2.13 6.80 5.82
CA ILE A 74 2.32 5.45 6.35
C ILE A 74 3.67 4.91 5.91
N TYR A 75 4.00 5.11 4.66
CA TYR A 75 5.26 4.64 4.11
C TYR A 75 6.44 5.30 4.82
N GLU A 76 6.37 6.60 5.02
CA GLU A 76 7.42 7.34 5.72
C GLU A 76 7.57 6.87 7.15
N ARG A 77 6.46 6.61 7.82
CA ARG A 77 6.50 6.15 9.20
C ARG A 77 7.22 4.81 9.28
N HIS A 78 6.93 3.92 8.36
CA HIS A 78 7.56 2.61 8.36
C HIS A 78 9.04 2.71 8.02
N CYS A 79 9.40 3.54 7.07
CA CYS A 79 10.80 3.72 6.70
C CYS A 79 11.57 4.37 7.84
N PHE A 80 10.98 5.38 8.45
CA PHE A 80 11.62 6.07 9.56
C PHE A 80 11.88 5.11 10.71
N PHE A 81 10.90 4.31 11.02
CA PHE A 81 11.03 3.35 12.10
C PHE A 81 12.13 2.35 11.80
N ARG A 82 12.17 1.86 10.59
CA ARG A 82 13.19 0.91 10.17
C ARG A 82 14.58 1.53 10.26
N ASP A 83 14.71 2.77 9.81
CA ASP A 83 15.99 3.45 9.84
C ASP A 83 16.47 3.66 11.28
N ARG A 84 15.55 3.98 12.17
CA ARG A 84 15.91 4.16 13.56
C ARG A 84 16.40 2.88 14.18
N LEU A 85 15.77 1.77 13.85
CA LEU A 85 16.22 0.49 14.36
C LEU A 85 17.63 0.17 13.90
N ILE A 86 17.90 0.43 12.65
CA ILE A 86 19.24 0.19 12.13
C ILE A 86 20.26 1.09 12.83
N ALA A 87 19.93 2.35 12.96
CA ALA A 87 20.88 3.30 13.53
C ALA A 87 21.12 3.04 15.01
N ALA A 88 20.07 2.63 15.71
CA ALA A 88 20.18 2.53 17.16
C ALA A 88 20.71 1.19 17.61
N GLY A 89 20.27 0.13 17.00
CA GLY A 89 20.55 -1.16 17.56
C GLY A 89 21.58 -1.96 16.83
N VAL A 90 21.62 -1.78 15.55
CA VAL A 90 22.49 -2.60 14.75
C VAL A 90 23.38 -1.73 13.94
N ASP A 91 24.60 -1.92 14.09
CA ASP A 91 25.50 -1.19 13.28
C ASP A 91 25.80 -2.02 12.06
N PRO A 92 25.14 -1.69 11.02
CA PRO A 92 25.26 -2.52 9.85
C PRO A 92 26.62 -2.51 9.29
N LYS A 93 27.24 -1.57 9.63
CA LYS A 93 28.33 -1.53 9.18
C LYS A 93 29.11 -1.72 9.93
N THR A 94 28.75 -1.98 10.51
CA THR A 94 29.28 -2.20 11.26
C THR A 94 29.53 -2.67 11.20
#